data_08252a80a3d6166c78762f6238a14233
#
_entry.id   08252a80a3d6166c78762f6238a14233
#
_cell.length_a   1.000
_cell.length_b   1.000
_cell.length_c   1.000
_cell.angle_alpha   90.00
_cell.angle_beta   90.00
_cell.angle_gamma   90.00
#
_symmetry.space_group_name_H-M   'P 1'
#
loop_
_entity.id
_entity.type
_entity.pdbx_description
1 polymer ?
#
loop_
_entity_poly.entity_id
_entity_poly.type
_entity_poly.pdbx_seq_one_letter_code
_entity_poly.pdbx_strand_id
1 'polypeptide(L)'
;FYLILRNTWDFDTPFYKNIYSESFLKQQEIEQFKVHKEFDKIFESVHHQNGLDQVLYAELQSKMVNDYLLTDDRMSMAHSVEERIPFLDRDLVDFGFTLPVEMKIKNNQTKNLFREAMKPYLPPKIITKKKWGFTVNPYLQFKKDLKDTAEKILTKEYIEKQGIFNYDYI
;
A
#
# COMPACT_ATOMS: atom_id res chain seq x y z
N PHE A 1 -11.88 8.00 -1.89
CA PHE A 1 -11.24 7.48 -3.12
C PHE A 1 -9.86 6.89 -2.85
N TYR A 2 -8.96 7.60 -2.16
CA TYR A 2 -7.61 7.11 -1.83
C TYR A 2 -7.63 5.79 -1.05
N LEU A 3 -8.44 5.69 0.00
CA LEU A 3 -8.56 4.47 0.81
C LEU A 3 -9.07 3.27 -0.01
N ILE A 4 -10.00 3.48 -0.94
CA ILE A 4 -10.47 2.44 -1.85
C ILE A 4 -9.32 1.91 -2.71
N LEU A 5 -8.48 2.79 -3.26
CA LEU A 5 -7.31 2.40 -4.05
C LEU A 5 -6.29 1.60 -3.25
N ARG A 6 -6.25 1.77 -1.93
CA ARG A 6 -5.34 1.09 -1.00
C ARG A 6 -5.92 -0.16 -0.37
N ASN A 7 -7.14 -0.53 -0.72
CA ASN A 7 -7.87 -1.62 -0.04
C ASN A 7 -7.90 -1.45 1.48
N THR A 8 -7.98 -0.19 1.93
CA THR A 8 -8.04 0.14 3.35
C THR A 8 -9.49 0.40 3.72
N TRP A 9 -10.07 -0.47 4.53
CA TRP A 9 -11.48 -0.44 4.88
C TRP A 9 -11.65 -0.43 6.38
N ASP A 10 -12.68 0.27 6.85
CA ASP A 10 -13.11 0.15 8.24
C ASP A 10 -13.83 -1.19 8.45
N PHE A 11 -13.66 -1.77 9.62
CA PHE A 11 -14.26 -3.08 9.97
C PHE A 11 -15.79 -3.08 9.95
N ASP A 12 -16.43 -1.94 10.02
CA ASP A 12 -17.90 -1.81 9.97
C ASP A 12 -18.47 -1.74 8.56
N THR A 13 -17.63 -1.80 7.53
CA THR A 13 -18.14 -1.92 6.15
C THR A 13 -18.84 -3.26 5.93
N PRO A 14 -19.85 -3.32 5.02
CA PRO A 14 -20.56 -4.56 4.74
C PRO A 14 -19.65 -5.73 4.35
N PHE A 15 -18.54 -5.44 3.68
CA PHE A 15 -17.55 -6.42 3.27
C PHE A 15 -16.91 -7.12 4.48
N TYR A 16 -16.39 -6.36 5.44
CA TYR A 16 -15.75 -6.92 6.63
C TYR A 16 -16.75 -7.55 7.61
N LYS A 17 -17.96 -7.00 7.71
CA LYS A 17 -19.01 -7.60 8.55
C LYS A 17 -19.35 -9.03 8.15
N ASN A 18 -19.23 -9.37 6.88
CA ASN A 18 -19.48 -10.72 6.42
C ASN A 18 -18.31 -11.68 6.67
N ILE A 19 -17.06 -11.17 6.65
CA ILE A 19 -15.85 -11.98 6.85
C ILE A 19 -15.69 -12.40 8.31
N TYR A 20 -16.04 -11.51 9.25
CA TYR A 20 -15.83 -11.76 10.68
C TYR A 20 -17.06 -12.36 11.35
N SER A 21 -16.82 -13.16 12.40
CA SER A 21 -17.89 -13.69 13.23
C SER A 21 -18.60 -12.59 14.02
N GLU A 22 -19.89 -12.77 14.31
CA GLU A 22 -20.63 -11.81 15.13
C GLU A 22 -20.04 -11.65 16.53
N SER A 23 -19.53 -12.73 17.12
CA SER A 23 -18.90 -12.72 18.44
C SER A 23 -17.63 -11.86 18.44
N PHE A 24 -16.81 -11.99 17.42
CA PHE A 24 -15.60 -11.17 17.24
C PHE A 24 -15.97 -9.69 17.09
N LEU A 25 -16.91 -9.38 16.21
CA LEU A 25 -17.34 -7.99 15.98
C LEU A 25 -17.93 -7.32 17.24
N LYS A 26 -18.63 -8.09 18.09
CA LYS A 26 -19.16 -7.59 19.35
C LYS A 26 -18.10 -7.36 20.44
N GLN A 27 -17.04 -8.19 20.46
CA GLN A 27 -15.95 -8.07 21.44
C GLN A 27 -15.00 -6.89 21.13
N GLN A 28 -14.83 -6.60 19.86
CA GLN A 28 -14.00 -5.48 19.45
C GLN A 28 -14.83 -4.21 19.53
N GLU A 29 -14.40 -3.22 20.28
CA GLU A 29 -14.97 -1.86 20.24
C GLU A 29 -14.66 -1.18 18.89
N ILE A 30 -14.97 -1.90 17.81
CA ILE A 30 -14.61 -1.57 16.40
C ILE A 30 -15.20 -0.21 15.99
N GLU A 31 -16.29 0.22 16.65
CA GLU A 31 -16.90 1.51 16.39
C GLU A 31 -15.99 2.72 16.75
N GLN A 32 -15.00 2.51 17.62
CA GLN A 32 -14.09 3.56 18.03
C GLN A 32 -12.92 3.75 17.08
N PHE A 33 -12.48 2.67 16.40
CA PHE A 33 -11.36 2.76 15.48
C PHE A 33 -11.86 2.91 14.04
N LYS A 34 -11.55 4.01 13.43
CA LYS A 34 -11.87 4.33 12.04
C LYS A 34 -10.58 4.64 11.28
N VAL A 35 -10.19 3.75 10.38
CA VAL A 35 -8.98 3.92 9.55
C VAL A 35 -9.02 5.25 8.78
N HIS A 36 -10.18 5.63 8.26
CA HIS A 36 -10.31 6.88 7.52
C HIS A 36 -9.97 8.11 8.37
N LYS A 37 -10.29 8.13 9.68
CA LYS A 37 -9.97 9.25 10.56
C LYS A 37 -8.47 9.49 10.71
N GLU A 38 -7.67 8.42 10.67
CA GLU A 38 -6.22 8.58 10.72
C GLU A 38 -5.68 9.18 9.42
N PHE A 39 -6.25 8.79 8.28
CA PHE A 39 -5.90 9.41 7.00
C PHE A 39 -6.44 10.83 6.89
N ASP A 40 -7.61 11.14 7.43
CA ASP A 40 -8.14 12.51 7.47
C ASP A 40 -7.16 13.47 8.12
N LYS A 41 -6.53 13.09 9.25
CA LYS A 41 -5.48 13.89 9.90
C LYS A 41 -4.30 14.19 8.98
N ILE A 42 -3.87 13.18 8.20
CA ILE A 42 -2.77 13.35 7.24
C ILE A 42 -3.19 14.33 6.14
N PHE A 43 -4.38 14.15 5.55
CA PHE A 43 -4.88 15.03 4.49
C PHE A 43 -5.16 16.47 5.00
N GLU A 44 -5.67 16.61 6.20
CA GLU A 44 -5.88 17.93 6.83
C GLU A 44 -4.57 18.71 7.00
N SER A 45 -3.47 18.02 7.34
CA SER A 45 -2.16 18.67 7.51
C SER A 45 -1.59 19.27 6.21
N VAL A 46 -2.05 18.78 5.06
CA VAL A 46 -1.61 19.20 3.72
C VAL A 46 -2.75 19.68 2.82
N HIS A 47 -3.88 20.09 3.41
CA HIS A 47 -5.09 20.50 2.67
C HIS A 47 -4.86 21.67 1.71
N HIS A 48 -3.83 22.48 1.95
CA HIS A 48 -3.44 23.62 1.12
C HIS A 48 -2.67 23.22 -0.16
N GLN A 49 -2.24 21.96 -0.26
CA GLN A 49 -1.54 21.43 -1.41
C GLN A 49 -2.52 20.95 -2.49
N ASN A 50 -2.04 20.78 -3.71
CA ASN A 50 -2.84 20.16 -4.77
C ASN A 50 -3.11 18.67 -4.47
N GLY A 51 -4.16 18.11 -5.07
CA GLY A 51 -4.62 16.75 -4.76
C GLY A 51 -3.58 15.65 -5.03
N LEU A 52 -2.68 15.84 -6.00
CA LEU A 52 -1.58 14.88 -6.24
C LEU A 52 -0.59 14.88 -5.07
N ASP A 53 -0.18 16.06 -4.60
CA ASP A 53 0.79 16.18 -3.52
C ASP A 53 0.20 15.72 -2.18
N GLN A 54 -1.09 15.93 -1.95
CA GLN A 54 -1.78 15.35 -0.80
C GLN A 54 -1.69 13.82 -0.81
N VAL A 55 -1.95 13.18 -1.95
CA VAL A 55 -1.84 11.73 -2.09
C VAL A 55 -0.39 11.25 -1.94
N LEU A 56 0.58 11.92 -2.55
CA LEU A 56 2.00 11.57 -2.42
C LEU A 56 2.49 11.69 -0.97
N TYR A 57 2.03 12.71 -0.26
CA TYR A 57 2.34 12.89 1.15
C TYR A 57 1.72 11.79 2.02
N ALA A 58 0.47 11.44 1.77
CA ALA A 58 -0.18 10.34 2.47
C ALA A 58 0.52 8.99 2.24
N GLU A 59 0.98 8.72 1.00
CA GLU A 59 1.79 7.55 0.69
C GLU A 59 3.12 7.54 1.45
N LEU A 60 3.79 8.69 1.50
CA LEU A 60 5.06 8.83 2.21
C LEU A 60 4.90 8.58 3.71
N GLN A 61 3.87 9.14 4.34
CA GLN A 61 3.59 9.01 5.77
C GLN A 61 3.03 7.66 6.20
N SER A 62 2.47 6.89 5.28
CA SER A 62 1.82 5.62 5.59
C SER A 62 2.58 4.42 4.99
N LYS A 63 2.33 4.12 3.74
CA LYS A 63 2.82 2.89 3.09
C LYS A 63 4.34 2.88 2.93
N MET A 64 4.94 4.01 2.59
CA MET A 64 6.39 4.09 2.43
C MET A 64 7.10 3.72 3.72
N VAL A 65 6.73 4.36 4.83
CA VAL A 65 7.40 4.15 6.14
C VAL A 65 7.04 2.80 6.76
N ASN A 66 5.75 2.44 6.76
CA ASN A 66 5.26 1.30 7.53
C ASN A 66 5.30 -0.05 6.79
N ASP A 67 5.50 -0.03 5.47
CA ASP A 67 5.56 -1.24 4.65
C ASP A 67 6.91 -1.35 3.94
N TYR A 68 7.19 -0.50 2.96
CA TYR A 68 8.38 -0.66 2.13
C TYR A 68 9.67 -0.50 2.93
N LEU A 69 9.88 0.64 3.59
CA LEU A 69 11.13 0.91 4.31
C LEU A 69 11.34 -0.05 5.48
N LEU A 70 10.28 -0.31 6.24
CA LEU A 70 10.35 -1.22 7.38
C LEU A 70 10.69 -2.65 6.96
N THR A 71 10.12 -3.11 5.84
CA THR A 71 10.37 -4.45 5.31
C THR A 71 11.77 -4.56 4.73
N ASP A 72 12.17 -3.61 3.89
CA ASP A 72 13.47 -3.62 3.21
C ASP A 72 14.62 -3.52 4.23
N ASP A 73 14.50 -2.61 5.22
CA ASP A 73 15.49 -2.48 6.29
C ASP A 73 15.63 -3.77 7.11
N ARG A 74 14.51 -4.37 7.54
CA ARG A 74 14.56 -5.61 8.33
C ARG A 74 15.14 -6.77 7.55
N MET A 75 14.79 -6.91 6.28
CA MET A 75 15.28 -8.00 5.44
C MET A 75 16.75 -7.84 5.12
N SER A 76 17.22 -6.64 4.80
CA SER A 76 18.64 -6.36 4.55
C SER A 76 19.49 -6.50 5.80
N MET A 77 19.03 -5.96 6.93
CA MET A 77 19.73 -6.06 8.22
C MET A 77 19.78 -7.48 8.78
N ALA A 78 18.80 -8.33 8.47
CA ALA A 78 18.87 -9.76 8.79
C ALA A 78 20.08 -10.46 8.14
N HIS A 79 20.64 -9.86 7.09
CA HIS A 79 21.83 -10.32 6.39
C HIS A 79 23.03 -9.39 6.60
N SER A 80 22.99 -8.50 7.59
CA SER A 80 24.04 -7.53 7.90
C SER A 80 24.39 -6.60 6.72
N VAL A 81 23.41 -6.26 5.89
CA VAL A 81 23.56 -5.35 4.76
C VAL A 81 22.79 -4.06 5.08
N GLU A 82 23.48 -2.93 5.07
CA GLU A 82 22.82 -1.63 5.21
C GLU A 82 22.28 -1.15 3.86
N GLU A 83 21.00 -0.84 3.79
CA GLU A 83 20.36 -0.29 2.62
C GLU A 83 20.31 1.25 2.70
N ARG A 84 20.66 1.91 1.62
CA ARG A 84 20.55 3.37 1.44
C ARG A 84 19.62 3.68 0.28
N ILE A 85 18.63 4.54 0.52
CA ILE A 85 17.58 4.85 -0.46
C ILE A 85 17.73 6.30 -0.94
N PRO A 86 18.50 6.56 -2.02
CA PRO A 86 18.83 7.92 -2.45
C PRO A 86 17.60 8.74 -2.88
N PHE A 87 16.51 8.11 -3.31
CA PHE A 87 15.27 8.80 -3.68
C PHE A 87 14.45 9.31 -2.49
N LEU A 88 14.82 8.94 -1.27
CA LEU A 88 14.26 9.45 -0.03
C LEU A 88 15.19 10.39 0.71
N ASP A 89 16.27 10.84 0.04
CA ASP A 89 17.04 11.98 0.50
C ASP A 89 16.12 13.18 0.73
N ARG A 90 16.29 13.84 1.89
CA ARG A 90 15.40 14.91 2.33
C ARG A 90 15.32 16.06 1.32
N ASP A 91 16.46 16.51 0.83
CA ASP A 91 16.52 17.66 -0.09
C ASP A 91 15.85 17.30 -1.42
N LEU A 92 15.99 16.04 -1.86
CA LEU A 92 15.35 15.55 -3.07
C LEU A 92 13.82 15.41 -2.90
N VAL A 93 13.35 14.94 -1.75
CA VAL A 93 11.93 14.84 -1.44
C VAL A 93 11.32 16.24 -1.35
N ASP A 94 11.94 17.16 -0.61
CA ASP A 94 11.48 18.55 -0.49
C ASP A 94 11.43 19.23 -1.87
N PHE A 95 12.48 19.09 -2.68
CA PHE A 95 12.46 19.55 -4.07
C PHE A 95 11.31 18.93 -4.86
N GLY A 96 11.09 17.63 -4.73
CA GLY A 96 10.01 16.94 -5.41
C GLY A 96 8.63 17.54 -5.11
N PHE A 97 8.38 17.96 -3.87
CA PHE A 97 7.13 18.63 -3.49
C PHE A 97 6.99 20.06 -4.02
N THR A 98 8.08 20.75 -4.34
CA THR A 98 8.03 22.09 -4.97
C THR A 98 7.67 22.05 -6.46
N LEU A 99 7.76 20.90 -7.11
CA LEU A 99 7.52 20.77 -8.54
C LEU A 99 6.03 20.89 -8.90
N PRO A 100 5.68 21.58 -10.00
CA PRO A 100 4.32 21.55 -10.54
C PRO A 100 3.89 20.14 -10.95
N VAL A 101 2.58 19.90 -10.90
CA VAL A 101 1.99 18.58 -11.25
C VAL A 101 2.40 18.12 -12.64
N GLU A 102 2.48 19.04 -13.61
CA GLU A 102 2.82 18.77 -15.01
C GLU A 102 4.24 18.25 -15.18
N MET A 103 5.14 18.59 -14.25
CA MET A 103 6.50 18.05 -14.23
C MET A 103 6.55 16.64 -13.60
N LYS A 104 5.64 16.33 -12.71
CA LYS A 104 5.52 15.00 -12.07
C LYS A 104 4.82 14.01 -13.01
N ILE A 105 3.68 14.42 -13.57
CA ILE A 105 2.85 13.61 -14.46
C ILE A 105 2.52 14.39 -15.72
N LYS A 106 2.82 13.84 -16.88
CA LYS A 106 2.51 14.45 -18.19
C LYS A 106 1.98 13.36 -19.14
N ASN A 107 0.89 13.65 -19.85
CA ASN A 107 0.30 12.72 -20.82
C ASN A 107 0.09 11.29 -20.24
N ASN A 108 -0.42 11.20 -19.02
CA ASN A 108 -0.62 9.92 -18.30
C ASN A 108 0.71 9.16 -18.01
N GLN A 109 1.85 9.80 -18.19
CA GLN A 109 3.16 9.23 -17.88
C GLN A 109 3.67 9.79 -16.54
N THR A 110 3.89 8.90 -15.58
CA THR A 110 4.47 9.23 -14.28
C THR A 110 5.99 9.42 -14.37
N LYS A 111 6.57 10.11 -13.38
CA LYS A 111 8.02 10.38 -13.28
C LYS A 111 8.55 11.16 -14.48
N ASN A 112 7.77 12.10 -15.01
CA ASN A 112 8.09 12.80 -16.25
C ASN A 112 9.43 13.52 -16.17
N LEU A 113 9.63 14.40 -15.19
CA LEU A 113 10.90 15.14 -15.03
C LEU A 113 12.10 14.20 -14.88
N PHE A 114 11.96 13.14 -14.07
CA PHE A 114 13.03 12.17 -13.88
C PHE A 114 13.40 11.44 -15.18
N ARG A 115 12.40 11.05 -15.98
CA ARG A 115 12.65 10.44 -17.30
C ARG A 115 13.38 11.38 -18.24
N GLU A 116 13.00 12.66 -18.27
CA GLU A 116 13.69 13.66 -19.08
C GLU A 116 15.15 13.85 -18.64
N ALA A 117 15.39 13.98 -17.35
CA ALA A 117 16.73 14.12 -16.78
C ALA A 117 17.63 12.91 -17.06
N MET A 118 17.05 11.72 -17.16
CA MET A 118 17.81 10.48 -17.36
C MET A 118 18.09 10.14 -18.84
N LYS A 119 17.51 10.87 -19.80
CA LYS A 119 17.75 10.64 -21.25
C LYS A 119 19.23 10.58 -21.65
N PRO A 120 20.13 11.45 -21.13
CA PRO A 120 21.54 11.38 -21.47
C PRO A 120 22.26 10.14 -20.93
N TYR A 121 21.71 9.49 -19.91
CA TYR A 121 22.36 8.42 -19.14
C TYR A 121 21.81 7.03 -19.43
N LEU A 122 20.57 6.93 -19.92
CA LEU A 122 19.89 5.66 -20.10
C LEU A 122 19.45 5.42 -21.54
N PRO A 123 19.50 4.17 -22.02
CA PRO A 123 19.00 3.82 -23.35
C PRO A 123 17.52 4.20 -23.52
N PRO A 124 17.10 4.61 -24.73
CA PRO A 124 15.71 4.99 -25.02
C PRO A 124 14.69 3.93 -24.63
N LYS A 125 15.00 2.66 -24.77
CA LYS A 125 14.16 1.52 -24.36
C LYS A 125 13.83 1.53 -22.87
N ILE A 126 14.76 1.98 -22.02
CA ILE A 126 14.52 2.09 -20.58
C ILE A 126 13.66 3.32 -20.28
N ILE A 127 13.95 4.44 -20.92
CA ILE A 127 13.20 5.70 -20.73
C ILE A 127 11.72 5.53 -21.12
N THR A 128 11.43 4.82 -22.20
CA THR A 128 10.07 4.63 -22.72
C THR A 128 9.34 3.44 -22.10
N LYS A 129 10.02 2.60 -21.32
CA LYS A 129 9.44 1.42 -20.71
C LYS A 129 8.20 1.77 -19.87
N LYS A 130 7.09 1.07 -20.14
CA LYS A 130 5.89 1.17 -19.32
C LYS A 130 6.20 0.71 -17.89
N LYS A 131 5.68 1.45 -16.90
CA LYS A 131 5.80 1.03 -15.50
C LYS A 131 5.16 -0.34 -15.31
N TRP A 132 5.92 -1.24 -14.70
CA TRP A 132 5.44 -2.54 -14.23
C TRP A 132 5.65 -2.62 -12.72
N GLY A 133 4.65 -3.05 -11.98
CA GLY A 133 4.77 -3.31 -10.54
C GLY A 133 5.36 -4.70 -10.28
N PHE A 134 5.95 -4.91 -9.12
CA PHE A 134 6.43 -6.23 -8.66
C PHE A 134 5.27 -7.14 -8.19
N THR A 135 4.06 -6.90 -8.65
CA THR A 135 2.90 -7.71 -8.27
C THR A 135 2.92 -9.05 -9.00
N VAL A 136 3.08 -10.11 -8.24
CA VAL A 136 2.64 -11.44 -8.65
C VAL A 136 1.11 -11.47 -8.56
N ASN A 137 0.43 -12.09 -9.51
CA ASN A 137 -1.02 -12.25 -9.40
C ASN A 137 -1.33 -13.22 -8.24
N PRO A 138 -1.80 -12.74 -7.07
CA PRO A 138 -1.99 -13.59 -5.89
C PRO A 138 -3.01 -14.70 -6.13
N TYR A 139 -4.00 -14.45 -6.99
CA TYR A 139 -5.02 -15.46 -7.34
C TYR A 139 -4.40 -16.66 -8.08
N LEU A 140 -3.51 -16.42 -9.04
CA LEU A 140 -2.86 -17.51 -9.78
C LEU A 140 -1.93 -18.32 -8.86
N GLN A 141 -1.19 -17.65 -7.99
CA GLN A 141 -0.30 -18.30 -7.03
C GLN A 141 -1.11 -19.09 -5.99
N PHE A 142 -2.17 -18.50 -5.46
CA PHE A 142 -3.06 -19.18 -4.52
C PHE A 142 -3.67 -20.43 -5.14
N LYS A 143 -4.23 -20.33 -6.35
CA LYS A 143 -4.87 -21.45 -7.04
C LYS A 143 -3.90 -22.60 -7.34
N LYS A 144 -2.63 -22.28 -7.61
CA LYS A 144 -1.63 -23.27 -8.01
C LYS A 144 -0.93 -23.93 -6.82
N ASP A 145 -0.44 -23.12 -5.88
CA ASP A 145 0.54 -23.58 -4.90
C ASP A 145 0.00 -23.59 -3.45
N LEU A 146 -1.04 -22.80 -3.17
CA LEU A 146 -1.55 -22.61 -1.81
C LEU A 146 -2.93 -23.21 -1.56
N LYS A 147 -3.68 -23.59 -2.59
CA LYS A 147 -5.04 -24.10 -2.45
C LYS A 147 -5.12 -25.29 -1.48
N ASP A 148 -4.32 -26.32 -1.76
CA ASP A 148 -4.32 -27.55 -0.95
C ASP A 148 -3.89 -27.28 0.51
N THR A 149 -2.99 -26.33 0.71
CA THR A 149 -2.55 -25.93 2.04
C THR A 149 -3.64 -25.13 2.76
N ALA A 150 -4.30 -24.22 2.05
CA ALA A 150 -5.40 -23.45 2.60
C ALA A 150 -6.57 -24.35 3.01
N GLU A 151 -6.98 -25.28 2.17
CA GLU A 151 -8.07 -26.25 2.47
C GLU A 151 -7.76 -27.13 3.67
N LYS A 152 -6.49 -27.49 3.90
CA LYS A 152 -6.06 -28.26 5.08
C LYS A 152 -6.08 -27.44 6.37
N ILE A 153 -5.78 -26.15 6.29
CA ILE A 153 -5.68 -25.26 7.45
C ILE A 153 -7.04 -24.63 7.77
N LEU A 154 -7.75 -24.14 6.76
CA LEU A 154 -9.00 -23.39 6.89
C LEU A 154 -10.21 -24.34 6.99
N THR A 155 -10.12 -25.35 7.85
CA THR A 155 -11.24 -26.25 8.12
C THR A 155 -12.32 -25.55 8.95
N LYS A 156 -13.57 -25.97 8.80
CA LYS A 156 -14.69 -25.44 9.57
C LYS A 156 -14.41 -25.47 11.07
N GLU A 157 -13.96 -26.63 11.57
CA GLU A 157 -13.61 -26.81 12.98
C GLU A 157 -12.56 -25.82 13.46
N TYR A 158 -11.52 -25.60 12.66
CA TYR A 158 -10.45 -24.66 13.01
C TYR A 158 -10.94 -23.21 13.04
N ILE A 159 -11.69 -22.78 12.04
CA ILE A 159 -12.23 -21.43 11.93
C ILE A 159 -13.23 -21.14 13.06
N GLU A 160 -14.15 -22.06 13.33
CA GLU A 160 -15.12 -21.92 14.41
C GLU A 160 -14.45 -21.90 15.79
N LYS A 161 -13.40 -22.70 15.99
CA LYS A 161 -12.61 -22.71 17.23
C LYS A 161 -11.88 -21.39 17.46
N GLN A 162 -11.39 -20.75 16.41
CA GLN A 162 -10.78 -19.42 16.54
C GLN A 162 -11.80 -18.35 16.95
N GLY A 163 -13.04 -18.46 16.50
CA GLY A 163 -14.11 -17.50 16.78
C GLY A 163 -13.94 -16.13 16.13
N ILE A 164 -12.97 -15.98 15.21
CA ILE A 164 -12.66 -14.70 14.56
C ILE A 164 -13.43 -14.52 13.25
N PHE A 165 -13.40 -15.56 12.42
CA PHE A 165 -13.94 -15.50 11.07
C PHE A 165 -15.29 -16.21 10.93
N ASN A 166 -16.05 -15.82 9.94
CA ASN A 166 -17.28 -16.48 9.54
C ASN A 166 -16.95 -17.52 8.45
N TYR A 167 -17.04 -18.81 8.82
CA TYR A 167 -16.68 -19.89 7.89
C TYR A 167 -17.51 -19.92 6.61
N ASP A 168 -18.81 -19.58 6.69
CA ASP A 168 -19.69 -19.62 5.52
C ASP A 168 -19.37 -18.56 4.47
N TYR A 169 -18.51 -17.61 4.83
CA TYR A 169 -18.07 -16.51 3.94
C TYR A 169 -16.63 -16.66 3.44
N ILE A 170 -15.78 -17.45 4.11
CA ILE A 170 -14.40 -17.69 3.74
C ILE A 170 -14.28 -18.90 2.81
#